data_08b8a27995d6db48fa2b7effa037adea
#
_entry.id   08b8a27995d6db48fa2b7effa037adea
#
_cell.length_a   1.000
_cell.length_b   1.000
_cell.length_c   1.000
_cell.angle_alpha   90.00
_cell.angle_beta   90.00
_cell.angle_gamma   90.00
#
_symmetry.space_group_name_H-M   'P 1'
#
loop_
_entity.id
_entity.type
_entity.pdbx_description
1 polymer ?
#
loop_
_entity_poly.entity_id
_entity_poly.type
_entity_poly.pdbx_seq_one_letter_code
_entity_poly.pdbx_strand_id
1 'polypeptide(L)'
;MKKLGLSLLFFFTLIVVRAQDIVVIKHTNYTTHFSKSKRYPVLVEWTTTKEMVGCPTPLKRKDNFKPDPQLVDETNIAFYYVKSGYDRGHVMPAADNLCQTQAVQDECFYFSNMIPQTHRLNAGDWKSLETATRNWALISAKVRVWSGAIGEEKKIGLVSVPTQCWKVVQVAGKWHAYLFNNDLSNPDGFQNNEVPLAQIEKLTGFKFK
;
A
#
# COMPACT_ATOMS: atom_id res chain seq x y z
N MET A 1 14.64 -50.65 31.61
CA MET A 1 13.92 -50.42 30.35
C MET A 1 13.10 -49.13 30.50
N LYS A 2 13.60 -47.99 30.01
CA LYS A 2 12.90 -46.72 30.07
C LYS A 2 12.49 -46.35 28.65
N LYS A 3 11.19 -46.17 28.45
CA LYS A 3 10.59 -45.75 27.18
C LYS A 3 10.81 -44.24 27.01
N LEU A 4 11.50 -43.88 25.98
CA LEU A 4 11.52 -42.51 25.46
C LEU A 4 10.38 -42.42 24.45
N GLY A 5 9.40 -41.62 24.72
CA GLY A 5 8.28 -41.37 23.84
C GLY A 5 8.10 -39.90 23.55
N LEU A 6 8.26 -39.56 22.29
CA LEU A 6 7.45 -38.67 21.52
C LEU A 6 7.30 -37.19 21.96
N SER A 7 8.05 -36.33 21.36
CA SER A 7 7.67 -34.89 21.23
C SER A 7 8.32 -34.31 20.00
N LEU A 8 7.73 -34.52 18.82
CA LEU A 8 8.14 -33.81 17.59
C LEU A 8 6.98 -33.81 16.59
N LEU A 9 5.97 -32.99 16.83
CA LEU A 9 4.89 -32.79 15.84
C LEU A 9 4.05 -31.54 16.15
N PHE A 10 4.64 -30.33 16.18
CA PHE A 10 3.79 -29.12 16.33
C PHE A 10 4.30 -27.85 15.63
N PHE A 11 5.25 -27.94 14.69
CA PHE A 11 5.79 -26.70 14.08
C PHE A 11 5.42 -26.47 12.61
N PHE A 12 4.62 -27.32 11.97
CA PHE A 12 4.40 -27.23 10.52
C PHE A 12 3.09 -26.55 10.10
N THR A 13 2.17 -26.27 11.01
CA THR A 13 0.83 -25.76 10.66
C THR A 13 0.72 -24.24 10.56
N LEU A 14 1.65 -23.47 11.13
CA LEU A 14 1.55 -22.01 11.14
C LEU A 14 1.95 -21.33 9.81
N ILE A 15 2.77 -21.97 8.99
CA ILE A 15 3.28 -21.35 7.74
C ILE A 15 2.26 -21.46 6.60
N VAL A 16 1.45 -22.52 6.58
CA VAL A 16 0.45 -22.75 5.52
C VAL A 16 -0.72 -21.77 5.58
N VAL A 17 -1.10 -21.30 6.78
CA VAL A 17 -2.22 -20.36 6.96
C VAL A 17 -1.91 -18.97 6.42
N ARG A 18 -0.66 -18.50 6.47
CA ARG A 18 -0.27 -17.19 5.93
C ARG A 18 -0.31 -17.12 4.40
N ALA A 19 0.00 -18.19 3.70
CA ALA A 19 -0.02 -18.22 2.24
C ALA A 19 -1.43 -18.11 1.66
N GLN A 20 -2.47 -18.51 2.39
CA GLN A 20 -3.87 -18.47 1.97
C GLN A 20 -4.55 -17.10 2.24
N ASP A 21 -3.98 -16.26 3.13
CA ASP A 21 -4.54 -14.94 3.45
C ASP A 21 -4.27 -13.90 2.38
N ILE A 22 -3.14 -14.01 1.67
CA ILE A 22 -2.74 -13.03 0.67
C ILE A 22 -3.22 -13.44 -0.72
N VAL A 23 -3.99 -12.52 -1.35
CA VAL A 23 -4.39 -12.64 -2.76
C VAL A 23 -3.60 -11.64 -3.58
N VAL A 24 -3.00 -12.11 -4.68
CA VAL A 24 -2.29 -11.26 -5.63
C VAL A 24 -3.21 -10.91 -6.79
N ILE A 25 -3.43 -9.62 -7.01
CA ILE A 25 -4.34 -9.08 -8.02
C ILE A 25 -3.55 -8.17 -8.94
N LYS A 26 -3.69 -8.39 -10.25
CA LYS A 26 -3.08 -7.55 -11.26
C LYS A 26 -4.11 -6.59 -11.84
N HIS A 27 -3.79 -5.31 -11.78
CA HIS A 27 -4.48 -4.23 -12.45
C HIS A 27 -3.64 -3.72 -13.64
N THR A 28 -4.16 -2.77 -14.40
CA THR A 28 -3.49 -2.28 -15.60
C THR A 28 -2.08 -1.76 -15.30
N ASN A 29 -1.93 -0.93 -14.26
CA ASN A 29 -0.65 -0.27 -13.94
C ASN A 29 -0.06 -0.64 -12.58
N TYR A 30 -0.66 -1.56 -11.83
CA TYR A 30 -0.15 -1.98 -10.54
C TYR A 30 -0.57 -3.41 -10.18
N THR A 31 0.16 -3.99 -9.24
CA THR A 31 -0.16 -5.29 -8.65
C THR A 31 -0.38 -5.10 -7.15
N THR A 32 -1.48 -5.63 -6.63
CA THR A 32 -1.82 -5.62 -5.20
C THR A 32 -1.62 -6.99 -4.58
N HIS A 33 -1.00 -7.04 -3.41
CA HIS A 33 -1.00 -8.18 -2.50
C HIS A 33 -1.96 -7.85 -1.35
N PHE A 34 -3.18 -8.33 -1.44
CA PHE A 34 -4.26 -8.00 -0.53
C PHE A 34 -4.39 -9.04 0.58
N SER A 35 -4.44 -8.60 1.84
CA SER A 35 -4.74 -9.46 2.99
C SER A 35 -6.25 -9.53 3.21
N LYS A 36 -6.83 -10.73 3.09
CA LYS A 36 -8.25 -10.97 3.36
C LYS A 36 -8.61 -10.75 4.83
N SER A 37 -7.76 -11.20 5.73
CA SER A 37 -7.99 -11.07 7.18
C SER A 37 -7.93 -9.63 7.66
N LYS A 38 -7.05 -8.81 7.08
CA LYS A 38 -6.89 -7.40 7.41
C LYS A 38 -7.75 -6.47 6.58
N ARG A 39 -8.17 -6.93 5.39
CA ARG A 39 -8.94 -6.16 4.39
C ARG A 39 -8.23 -4.87 3.96
N TYR A 40 -6.90 -4.94 3.81
CA TYR A 40 -6.09 -3.90 3.19
C TYR A 40 -4.90 -4.51 2.42
N PRO A 41 -4.30 -3.77 1.47
CA PRO A 41 -3.12 -4.23 0.76
C PRO A 41 -1.88 -4.17 1.67
N VAL A 42 -1.17 -5.31 1.81
CA VAL A 42 0.11 -5.37 2.53
C VAL A 42 1.26 -4.93 1.64
N LEU A 43 1.08 -5.02 0.32
CA LEU A 43 2.01 -4.53 -0.70
C LEU A 43 1.22 -4.16 -1.97
N VAL A 44 1.53 -3.02 -2.52
CA VAL A 44 1.20 -2.63 -3.90
C VAL A 44 2.49 -2.25 -4.60
N GLU A 45 2.69 -2.75 -5.81
CA GLU A 45 3.87 -2.45 -6.61
C GLU A 45 3.49 -1.89 -7.98
N TRP A 46 4.19 -0.85 -8.41
CA TRP A 46 3.99 -0.20 -9.71
C TRP A 46 5.23 0.52 -10.20
N THR A 47 5.16 0.98 -11.43
CA THR A 47 6.15 1.89 -12.01
C THR A 47 5.43 3.14 -12.48
N THR A 48 5.81 4.31 -11.96
CA THR A 48 5.37 5.61 -12.47
C THR A 48 6.34 6.06 -13.54
N THR A 49 5.85 6.33 -14.76
CA THR A 49 6.66 6.84 -15.85
C THR A 49 6.34 8.30 -16.14
N LYS A 50 7.25 8.97 -16.84
CA LYS A 50 7.04 10.35 -17.28
C LYS A 50 5.76 10.50 -18.11
N GLU A 51 5.45 9.53 -18.96
CA GLU A 51 4.27 9.53 -19.83
C GLU A 51 2.97 9.43 -19.03
N MET A 52 3.00 8.73 -17.88
CA MET A 52 1.82 8.58 -17.01
C MET A 52 1.42 9.87 -16.30
N VAL A 53 2.36 10.80 -16.09
CA VAL A 53 2.17 12.00 -15.26
C VAL A 53 2.50 13.33 -15.95
N GLY A 54 3.13 13.30 -17.13
CA GLY A 54 3.68 14.46 -17.82
C GLY A 54 2.92 14.91 -19.08
N CYS A 55 1.67 14.55 -19.25
CA CYS A 55 0.89 14.95 -20.43
C CYS A 55 0.39 16.40 -20.34
N PRO A 56 0.16 17.06 -21.50
CA PRO A 56 -0.34 18.43 -21.53
C PRO A 56 -1.80 18.57 -21.07
N THR A 57 -2.57 17.49 -21.13
CA THR A 57 -4.00 17.48 -20.79
C THR A 57 -4.32 16.37 -19.80
N PRO A 58 -4.00 16.54 -18.52
CA PRO A 58 -4.25 15.49 -17.52
C PRO A 58 -5.75 15.31 -17.27
N LEU A 59 -6.13 14.08 -16.92
CA LEU A 59 -7.48 13.77 -16.48
C LEU A 59 -7.84 14.56 -15.22
N LYS A 60 -9.09 14.95 -15.11
CA LYS A 60 -9.65 15.39 -13.83
C LYS A 60 -9.89 14.16 -12.95
N ARG A 61 -9.46 14.26 -11.70
CA ARG A 61 -9.74 13.23 -10.71
C ARG A 61 -11.26 13.08 -10.51
N LYS A 62 -11.73 11.83 -10.53
CA LYS A 62 -13.08 11.45 -10.11
C LYS A 62 -12.96 10.47 -8.97
N ASP A 63 -13.61 10.78 -7.84
CA ASP A 63 -13.58 9.93 -6.64
C ASP A 63 -14.54 8.72 -6.78
N ASN A 64 -14.18 7.79 -7.65
CA ASN A 64 -14.98 6.63 -8.03
C ASN A 64 -14.66 5.41 -7.15
N PHE A 65 -14.74 5.57 -5.81
CA PHE A 65 -14.48 4.50 -4.86
C PHE A 65 -15.49 3.36 -4.99
N LYS A 66 -15.00 2.14 -5.17
CA LYS A 66 -15.84 0.95 -5.39
C LYS A 66 -15.13 -0.34 -4.97
N PRO A 67 -15.89 -1.42 -4.72
CA PRO A 67 -15.31 -2.75 -4.55
C PRO A 67 -14.45 -3.14 -5.75
N ASP A 68 -13.38 -3.87 -5.49
CA ASP A 68 -12.59 -4.48 -6.56
C ASP A 68 -13.38 -5.63 -7.17
N PRO A 69 -13.62 -5.64 -8.50
CA PRO A 69 -14.38 -6.72 -9.14
C PRO A 69 -13.73 -8.10 -9.01
N GLN A 70 -12.43 -8.18 -8.71
CA GLN A 70 -11.72 -9.42 -8.45
C GLN A 70 -11.82 -9.88 -6.99
N LEU A 71 -12.33 -9.01 -6.08
CA LEU A 71 -12.43 -9.25 -4.63
C LEU A 71 -13.72 -8.65 -4.03
N VAL A 72 -14.85 -8.77 -4.68
CA VAL A 72 -16.11 -8.09 -4.29
C VAL A 72 -16.46 -8.34 -2.81
N ASP A 73 -16.42 -9.59 -2.37
CA ASP A 73 -16.78 -9.97 -1.00
C ASP A 73 -15.77 -9.45 0.05
N GLU A 74 -14.50 -9.27 -0.37
CA GLU A 74 -13.43 -8.85 0.50
C GLU A 74 -13.30 -7.31 0.58
N THR A 75 -13.76 -6.59 -0.45
CA THR A 75 -13.59 -5.14 -0.57
C THR A 75 -14.89 -4.35 -0.57
N ASN A 76 -16.04 -4.98 -0.34
CA ASN A 76 -17.32 -4.29 -0.17
C ASN A 76 -17.42 -3.64 1.22
N ILE A 77 -16.57 -2.64 1.47
CA ILE A 77 -16.28 -2.07 2.79
C ILE A 77 -16.45 -0.54 2.84
N ALA A 78 -16.99 0.06 1.79
CA ALA A 78 -17.11 1.52 1.65
C ALA A 78 -17.74 2.19 2.88
N PHE A 79 -18.76 1.57 3.47
CA PHE A 79 -19.49 2.13 4.60
C PHE A 79 -18.69 2.13 5.91
N TYR A 80 -17.67 1.28 6.07
CA TYR A 80 -16.84 1.27 7.27
C TYR A 80 -15.97 2.51 7.42
N TYR A 81 -15.66 3.19 6.31
CA TYR A 81 -14.92 4.44 6.34
C TYR A 81 -15.78 5.65 6.74
N VAL A 82 -17.11 5.56 6.59
CA VAL A 82 -18.01 6.68 6.89
C VAL A 82 -17.96 7.00 8.39
N LYS A 83 -17.59 8.25 8.72
CA LYS A 83 -17.46 8.72 10.12
C LYS A 83 -16.50 7.91 10.99
N SER A 84 -15.57 7.17 10.38
CA SER A 84 -14.58 6.34 11.09
C SER A 84 -13.44 7.15 11.71
N GLY A 85 -13.21 8.38 11.26
CA GLY A 85 -12.04 9.18 11.59
C GLY A 85 -10.81 8.87 10.73
N TYR A 86 -10.95 7.97 9.75
CA TYR A 86 -9.87 7.60 8.83
C TYR A 86 -10.24 7.93 7.38
N ASP A 87 -9.24 8.37 6.63
CA ASP A 87 -9.32 8.56 5.19
C ASP A 87 -9.18 7.23 4.45
N ARG A 88 -9.73 7.17 3.25
CA ARG A 88 -9.44 6.13 2.25
C ARG A 88 -8.11 6.46 1.59
N GLY A 89 -7.00 6.11 2.26
CA GLY A 89 -5.66 6.39 1.78
C GLY A 89 -5.30 5.49 0.60
N HIS A 90 -4.98 6.09 -0.55
CA HIS A 90 -4.49 5.35 -1.70
C HIS A 90 -3.08 4.83 -1.44
N VAL A 91 -2.80 3.59 -1.83
CA VAL A 91 -1.43 3.08 -1.87
C VAL A 91 -0.76 3.48 -3.19
N MET A 92 -1.33 3.07 -4.35
CA MET A 92 -1.00 3.68 -5.64
C MET A 92 -1.90 4.89 -5.85
N PRO A 93 -1.36 6.12 -5.94
CA PRO A 93 -2.16 7.31 -6.08
C PRO A 93 -2.84 7.41 -7.45
N ALA A 94 -4.10 7.86 -7.48
CA ALA A 94 -4.80 8.11 -8.74
C ALA A 94 -4.10 9.18 -9.60
N ALA A 95 -3.31 10.06 -8.97
CA ALA A 95 -2.51 11.06 -9.65
C ALA A 95 -1.35 10.47 -10.46
N ASP A 96 -0.95 9.24 -10.22
CA ASP A 96 0.06 8.56 -11.04
C ASP A 96 -0.52 8.06 -12.39
N ASN A 97 -1.85 8.12 -12.56
CA ASN A 97 -2.56 7.75 -13.80
C ASN A 97 -3.27 8.94 -14.48
N LEU A 98 -2.82 10.17 -14.25
CA LEU A 98 -3.45 11.39 -14.82
C LEU A 98 -3.40 11.46 -16.34
N CYS A 99 -2.43 10.80 -16.96
CA CYS A 99 -2.23 10.79 -18.42
C CYS A 99 -2.65 9.45 -19.06
N GLN A 100 -3.45 8.67 -18.35
CA GLN A 100 -4.01 7.42 -18.83
C GLN A 100 -5.47 7.58 -19.27
N THR A 101 -6.21 6.50 -19.44
CA THR A 101 -7.66 6.54 -19.63
C THR A 101 -8.39 6.69 -18.28
N GLN A 102 -9.63 7.18 -18.31
CA GLN A 102 -10.45 7.26 -17.11
C GLN A 102 -10.64 5.87 -16.46
N ALA A 103 -10.78 4.81 -17.26
CA ALA A 103 -10.91 3.45 -16.74
C ALA A 103 -9.69 3.00 -15.95
N VAL A 104 -8.48 3.31 -16.43
CA VAL A 104 -7.22 3.00 -15.72
C VAL A 104 -7.07 3.84 -14.46
N GLN A 105 -7.47 5.12 -14.48
CA GLN A 105 -7.48 5.93 -13.27
C GLN A 105 -8.48 5.41 -12.24
N ASP A 106 -9.65 4.94 -12.69
CA ASP A 106 -10.72 4.40 -11.84
C ASP A 106 -10.29 3.12 -11.10
N GLU A 107 -9.36 2.33 -11.65
CA GLU A 107 -8.80 1.15 -10.95
C GLU A 107 -8.11 1.55 -9.64
N CYS A 108 -7.49 2.74 -9.57
CA CYS A 108 -6.84 3.21 -8.35
C CYS A 108 -7.83 3.41 -7.19
N PHE A 109 -9.14 3.57 -7.48
CA PHE A 109 -10.18 3.75 -6.47
C PHE A 109 -10.81 2.45 -5.97
N TYR A 110 -10.31 1.28 -6.40
CA TYR A 110 -10.70 0.01 -5.79
C TYR A 110 -10.25 -0.06 -4.33
N PHE A 111 -11.12 -0.60 -3.46
CA PHE A 111 -10.79 -0.76 -2.04
C PHE A 111 -9.61 -1.73 -1.80
N SER A 112 -9.25 -2.56 -2.78
CA SER A 112 -8.02 -3.36 -2.76
C SER A 112 -6.73 -2.53 -2.80
N ASN A 113 -6.84 -1.23 -3.12
CA ASN A 113 -5.76 -0.24 -3.11
C ASN A 113 -5.86 0.77 -1.94
N MET A 114 -6.78 0.56 -0.98
CA MET A 114 -7.05 1.50 0.11
C MET A 114 -6.52 1.00 1.44
N ILE A 115 -5.98 1.95 2.21
CA ILE A 115 -5.56 1.74 3.61
C ILE A 115 -6.29 2.78 4.47
N PRO A 116 -6.86 2.41 5.64
CA PRO A 116 -7.30 3.41 6.61
C PRO A 116 -6.11 4.23 7.10
N GLN A 117 -6.04 5.50 6.71
CA GLN A 117 -4.98 6.43 7.12
C GLN A 117 -5.56 7.59 7.93
N THR A 118 -4.82 8.06 8.93
CA THR A 118 -5.16 9.33 9.58
C THR A 118 -5.13 10.45 8.55
N HIS A 119 -6.01 11.44 8.68
CA HIS A 119 -6.06 12.57 7.74
C HIS A 119 -4.73 13.32 7.68
N ARG A 120 -4.05 13.49 8.84
CA ARG A 120 -2.73 14.15 8.90
C ARG A 120 -1.69 13.42 8.05
N LEU A 121 -1.63 12.08 8.12
CA LEU A 121 -0.71 11.31 7.29
C LEU A 121 -1.12 11.40 5.81
N ASN A 122 -2.37 11.05 5.49
CA ASN A 122 -2.86 10.95 4.12
C ASN A 122 -2.77 12.28 3.35
N ALA A 123 -3.24 13.37 3.94
CA ALA A 123 -3.23 14.70 3.32
C ALA A 123 -1.89 15.46 3.47
N GLY A 124 -1.01 15.00 4.37
CA GLY A 124 0.29 15.59 4.70
C GLY A 124 1.45 14.91 3.99
N ASP A 125 2.29 14.24 4.77
CA ASP A 125 3.58 13.70 4.32
C ASP A 125 3.43 12.58 3.28
N TRP A 126 2.39 11.76 3.36
CA TRP A 126 2.11 10.74 2.35
C TRP A 126 1.87 11.37 0.97
N LYS A 127 0.98 12.37 0.89
CA LYS A 127 0.72 13.14 -0.34
C LYS A 127 1.95 13.90 -0.83
N SER A 128 2.76 14.43 0.09
CA SER A 128 4.01 15.14 -0.25
C SER A 128 5.03 14.20 -0.90
N LEU A 129 5.20 12.98 -0.35
CA LEU A 129 6.05 11.95 -0.92
C LEU A 129 5.53 11.46 -2.28
N GLU A 130 4.22 11.30 -2.46
CA GLU A 130 3.62 10.97 -3.75
C GLU A 130 3.93 12.03 -4.81
N THR A 131 3.86 13.30 -4.43
CA THR A 131 4.19 14.42 -5.32
C THR A 131 5.68 14.41 -5.68
N ALA A 132 6.56 14.18 -4.71
CA ALA A 132 7.99 14.02 -4.95
C ALA A 132 8.28 12.85 -5.90
N THR A 133 7.62 11.70 -5.71
CA THR A 133 7.77 10.52 -6.57
C THR A 133 7.40 10.81 -8.02
N ARG A 134 6.29 11.54 -8.27
CA ARG A 134 5.92 11.98 -9.62
C ARG A 134 6.95 12.94 -10.22
N ASN A 135 7.46 13.89 -9.44
CA ASN A 135 8.51 14.80 -9.90
C ASN A 135 9.80 14.04 -10.26
N TRP A 136 10.16 13.02 -9.50
CA TRP A 136 11.29 12.15 -9.86
C TRP A 136 11.04 11.40 -11.16
N ALA A 137 9.83 10.92 -11.42
CA ALA A 137 9.47 10.27 -12.68
C ALA A 137 9.57 11.23 -13.88
N LEU A 138 9.17 12.49 -13.72
CA LEU A 138 9.31 13.52 -14.75
C LEU A 138 10.79 13.76 -15.13
N ILE A 139 11.71 13.67 -14.16
CA ILE A 139 13.15 13.92 -14.35
C ILE A 139 13.88 12.66 -14.84
N SER A 140 13.59 11.50 -14.23
CA SER A 140 14.34 10.25 -14.41
C SER A 140 13.68 9.29 -15.41
N ALA A 141 12.63 9.71 -16.10
CA ALA A 141 11.79 8.95 -17.01
C ALA A 141 10.91 7.90 -16.32
N LYS A 142 11.40 7.24 -15.27
CA LYS A 142 10.64 6.23 -14.52
C LYS A 142 11.09 6.12 -13.06
N VAL A 143 10.15 5.71 -12.21
CA VAL A 143 10.36 5.40 -10.79
C VAL A 143 9.61 4.13 -10.47
N ARG A 144 10.27 3.14 -9.85
CA ARG A 144 9.62 1.94 -9.33
C ARG A 144 9.22 2.18 -7.89
N VAL A 145 8.03 1.76 -7.54
CA VAL A 145 7.46 1.98 -6.20
C VAL A 145 6.87 0.70 -5.64
N TRP A 146 7.14 0.44 -4.39
CA TRP A 146 6.52 -0.57 -3.55
C TRP A 146 6.00 0.12 -2.30
N SER A 147 4.77 -0.18 -1.92
CA SER A 147 4.15 0.51 -0.80
C SER A 147 3.09 -0.36 -0.16
N GLY A 148 2.82 -0.15 1.11
CA GLY A 148 1.81 -0.91 1.82
C GLY A 148 1.70 -0.50 3.27
N ALA A 149 1.12 -1.41 4.06
CA ALA A 149 0.90 -1.19 5.48
C ALA A 149 1.25 -2.43 6.31
N ILE A 150 1.54 -2.22 7.58
CA ILE A 150 1.85 -3.27 8.56
C ILE A 150 1.16 -3.01 9.89
N GLY A 151 1.00 -4.10 10.64
CA GLY A 151 0.39 -4.07 11.97
C GLY A 151 -1.14 -4.00 11.93
N GLU A 152 -1.70 -3.91 13.10
CA GLU A 152 -3.12 -3.66 13.35
C GLU A 152 -3.23 -2.97 14.72
N GLU A 153 -3.77 -1.78 14.76
CA GLU A 153 -4.05 -1.08 16.01
C GLU A 153 -5.46 -1.40 16.50
N LYS A 154 -6.42 -1.30 15.59
CA LYS A 154 -7.86 -1.52 15.80
C LYS A 154 -8.54 -1.83 14.46
N LYS A 155 -9.86 -1.94 14.49
CA LYS A 155 -10.68 -2.10 13.28
C LYS A 155 -11.71 -0.99 13.13
N ILE A 156 -11.99 -0.64 11.88
CA ILE A 156 -13.18 0.10 11.46
C ILE A 156 -14.11 -0.91 10.77
N GLY A 157 -15.12 -1.37 11.49
CA GLY A 157 -15.91 -2.50 11.05
C GLY A 157 -15.04 -3.77 10.88
N LEU A 158 -14.95 -4.28 9.65
CA LEU A 158 -14.11 -5.45 9.34
C LEU A 158 -12.71 -5.09 8.83
N VAL A 159 -12.41 -3.82 8.61
CA VAL A 159 -11.12 -3.36 8.07
C VAL A 159 -10.16 -3.06 9.20
N SER A 160 -9.01 -3.69 9.19
CA SER A 160 -7.93 -3.39 10.14
C SER A 160 -7.32 -2.01 9.85
N VAL A 161 -7.10 -1.23 10.90
CA VAL A 161 -6.32 0.01 10.83
C VAL A 161 -4.86 -0.34 11.08
N PRO A 162 -3.96 -0.14 10.12
CA PRO A 162 -2.57 -0.45 10.30
C PRO A 162 -1.90 0.49 11.29
N THR A 163 -0.89 0.01 12.01
CA THR A 163 -0.06 0.85 12.88
C THR A 163 0.90 1.72 12.09
N GLN A 164 1.39 1.21 10.96
CA GLN A 164 2.37 1.91 10.12
C GLN A 164 2.06 1.73 8.63
N CYS A 165 2.39 2.77 7.85
CA CYS A 165 2.41 2.76 6.40
C CYS A 165 3.85 2.92 5.91
N TRP A 166 4.22 2.27 4.83
CA TRP A 166 5.58 2.31 4.30
C TRP A 166 5.59 2.49 2.78
N LYS A 167 6.67 3.08 2.27
CA LYS A 167 6.90 3.24 0.83
C LYS A 167 8.38 3.09 0.52
N VAL A 168 8.70 2.26 -0.47
CA VAL A 168 10.04 2.09 -1.03
C VAL A 168 10.01 2.61 -2.46
N VAL A 169 10.99 3.40 -2.82
CA VAL A 169 11.10 4.05 -4.12
C VAL A 169 12.49 3.77 -4.70
N GLN A 170 12.54 3.30 -5.93
CA GLN A 170 13.78 3.17 -6.69
C GLN A 170 13.77 4.15 -7.85
N VAL A 171 14.72 5.09 -7.85
CA VAL A 171 14.88 6.10 -8.89
C VAL A 171 16.36 6.27 -9.26
N ALA A 172 16.67 6.26 -10.54
CA ALA A 172 18.05 6.39 -11.06
C ALA A 172 19.06 5.46 -10.35
N GLY A 173 18.65 4.22 -10.07
CA GLY A 173 19.48 3.21 -9.38
C GLY A 173 19.61 3.40 -7.85
N LYS A 174 19.06 4.46 -7.27
CA LYS A 174 19.06 4.72 -5.83
C LYS A 174 17.78 4.23 -5.17
N TRP A 175 17.91 3.80 -3.93
CA TRP A 175 16.81 3.33 -3.10
C TRP A 175 16.50 4.36 -2.02
N HIS A 176 15.23 4.66 -1.84
CA HIS A 176 14.67 5.47 -0.77
C HIS A 176 13.58 4.67 -0.08
N ALA A 177 13.59 4.59 1.22
CA ALA A 177 12.59 3.86 1.99
C ALA A 177 12.04 4.73 3.11
N TYR A 178 10.72 4.75 3.26
CA TYR A 178 10.02 5.60 4.21
C TYR A 178 9.09 4.77 5.08
N LEU A 179 9.05 5.09 6.36
CA LEU A 179 8.18 4.46 7.34
C LEU A 179 7.44 5.51 8.14
N PHE A 180 6.13 5.48 8.10
CA PHE A 180 5.25 6.42 8.80
C PHE A 180 4.42 5.70 9.83
N ASN A 181 4.31 6.23 11.04
CA ASN A 181 3.28 5.83 11.97
C ASN A 181 1.91 6.34 11.46
N ASN A 182 0.87 5.53 11.62
CA ASN A 182 -0.47 5.91 11.19
C ASN A 182 -1.23 6.68 12.29
N ASP A 183 -0.53 7.59 12.93
CA ASP A 183 -1.00 8.46 14.01
C ASP A 183 -0.47 9.90 13.85
N LEU A 184 -0.38 10.65 14.93
CA LEU A 184 0.11 12.03 14.93
C LEU A 184 1.60 12.16 15.30
N SER A 185 2.31 11.05 15.49
CA SER A 185 3.67 11.05 16.06
C SER A 185 4.79 11.20 15.03
N ASN A 186 4.47 11.25 13.72
CA ASN A 186 5.47 11.43 12.69
C ASN A 186 6.16 12.80 12.78
N PRO A 187 7.47 12.89 12.60
CA PRO A 187 8.14 14.17 12.39
C PRO A 187 7.61 14.83 11.10
N ASP A 188 7.51 16.16 11.11
CA ASP A 188 7.04 16.90 9.94
C ASP A 188 8.04 16.79 8.77
N GLY A 189 7.49 16.63 7.58
CA GLY A 189 8.25 16.44 6.34
C GLY A 189 8.59 14.97 6.08
N PHE A 190 8.19 14.49 4.90
CA PHE A 190 8.39 13.07 4.56
C PHE A 190 9.85 12.64 4.58
N GLN A 191 10.81 13.55 4.35
CA GLN A 191 12.25 13.26 4.39
C GLN A 191 12.73 12.82 5.79
N ASN A 192 12.07 13.32 6.84
CA ASN A 192 12.40 12.98 8.23
C ASN A 192 11.87 11.59 8.63
N ASN A 193 11.11 10.96 7.74
CA ASN A 193 10.60 9.59 7.90
C ASN A 193 11.36 8.58 7.02
N GLU A 194 12.50 8.97 6.42
CA GLU A 194 13.35 8.07 5.66
C GLU A 194 14.10 7.13 6.61
N VAL A 195 14.12 5.84 6.23
CA VAL A 195 14.73 4.76 7.02
C VAL A 195 15.59 3.88 6.11
N PRO A 196 16.54 3.10 6.67
CA PRO A 196 17.27 2.11 5.88
C PRO A 196 16.32 1.11 5.20
N LEU A 197 16.56 0.78 3.92
CA LEU A 197 15.78 -0.23 3.17
C LEU A 197 15.66 -1.55 3.93
N ALA A 198 16.75 -1.99 4.56
CA ALA A 198 16.80 -3.21 5.36
C ALA A 198 15.80 -3.21 6.53
N GLN A 199 15.42 -2.04 7.04
CA GLN A 199 14.39 -1.93 8.08
C GLN A 199 13.01 -2.30 7.52
N ILE A 200 12.65 -1.79 6.35
CA ILE A 200 11.38 -2.16 5.68
C ILE A 200 11.38 -3.64 5.32
N GLU A 201 12.49 -4.16 4.76
CA GLU A 201 12.61 -5.60 4.47
C GLU A 201 12.42 -6.47 5.70
N LYS A 202 12.99 -6.07 6.84
CA LYS A 202 12.83 -6.80 8.10
C LYS A 202 11.39 -6.77 8.61
N LEU A 203 10.73 -5.62 8.53
CA LEU A 203 9.35 -5.44 9.03
C LEU A 203 8.31 -6.14 8.16
N THR A 204 8.51 -6.14 6.85
CA THR A 204 7.53 -6.67 5.90
C THR A 204 7.79 -8.10 5.47
N GLY A 205 9.03 -8.56 5.56
CA GLY A 205 9.48 -9.85 5.00
C GLY A 205 9.69 -9.83 3.48
N PHE A 206 9.38 -8.71 2.81
CA PHE A 206 9.64 -8.56 1.37
C PHE A 206 11.11 -8.29 1.10
N LYS A 207 11.57 -8.64 -0.12
CA LYS A 207 12.90 -8.32 -0.63
C LYS A 207 12.75 -7.51 -1.92
N PHE A 208 13.39 -6.35 -1.95
CA PHE A 208 13.32 -5.44 -3.10
C PHE A 208 14.56 -5.63 -4.00
N LYS A 209 14.32 -5.80 -5.33
CA LYS A 209 15.37 -6.07 -6.30
C LYS A 209 15.24 -5.18 -7.54
#